data_496fd17d73815aa6abf1f88633cdf897
#
_entry.id   496fd17d73815aa6abf1f88633cdf897
#
_cell.length_a   1.000
_cell.length_b   1.000
_cell.length_c   1.000
_cell.angle_alpha   90.00
_cell.angle_beta   90.00
_cell.angle_gamma   90.00
#
_symmetry.space_group_name_H-M   'P 1'
#
loop_
_entity.id
_entity.type
_entity.pdbx_description
1 polymer ?
#
loop_
_entity_poly.entity_id
_entity_poly.type
_entity_poly.pdbx_seq_one_letter_code
_entity_poly.pdbx_strand_id
1 'polypeptide(L)'
;MKKIISAAFALLIAAGMNAQITSVTPSASKVKQYDAIFFEVALAGEWENPYLQEEAALDMVLTAPSGKELVLPCFYKSGDCAASVWEARFTPQEKGKYTYFFRYSEDGKVTSESAPATFKSRRSKLQGMLHVRDNWTLVYDNGKPFRGVGINLCWESRTEDDSKFFSDLHEQHDRFNFDAMLPDFAKNGGNFTRMWICDWNFPIDRQDGFNNHRYTETTEYMNESACARLDHVLGLCEDLDIKIMLCMGQGNVKPHREFFNCPCAKTRYRNYLRYIVARWGFSPAVGMWEFFNEIDNVQHNDPAGVIPAEEIVAWHDEMSTYLAELDPFQHIRTTSISHRDLDGLNDLANLDINQKHIYNATHVVPETIDAYSAKHNKPYIVGEVGYEWDWSKNFDDFADGMEMDFRRAFWYGLFSQTSLTPMTWWWEWFDEHKTIPYMKNARLVSDLMLKAGKGQFEKFQTTKNDKAEAYAVRCGKQTFVYVYNGNEEVLDEISVEIGKTGKVKVSVLDPEAVKIVKAGTMKAEGTLKFEGLGLNKWEEKVFVIK
;
A
#
# COMPACT_ATOMS: atom_id res chain seq x y z
N MET A 1 -54.40 -64.94 -2.61
CA MET A 1 -54.68 -63.52 -2.31
C MET A 1 -53.36 -62.78 -2.23
N LYS A 2 -52.97 -62.12 -3.34
CA LYS A 2 -51.77 -61.28 -3.44
C LYS A 2 -52.16 -59.83 -3.03
N LYS A 3 -51.54 -59.32 -1.97
CA LYS A 3 -51.65 -57.89 -1.60
C LYS A 3 -50.68 -57.08 -2.46
N ILE A 4 -51.25 -56.18 -3.26
CA ILE A 4 -50.49 -55.14 -3.98
C ILE A 4 -50.30 -54.01 -3.00
N ILE A 5 -49.03 -53.69 -2.70
CA ILE A 5 -48.65 -52.50 -1.94
C ILE A 5 -48.31 -51.40 -2.98
N SER A 6 -49.19 -50.40 -3.11
CA SER A 6 -48.94 -49.19 -3.86
C SER A 6 -48.02 -48.28 -3.04
N ALA A 7 -46.77 -48.08 -3.50
CA ALA A 7 -45.89 -47.04 -3.01
C ALA A 7 -46.24 -45.74 -3.69
N ALA A 8 -46.77 -44.80 -2.94
CA ALA A 8 -46.96 -43.40 -3.40
C ALA A 8 -45.59 -42.70 -3.30
N PHE A 9 -45.01 -42.39 -4.44
CA PHE A 9 -43.87 -41.48 -4.53
C PHE A 9 -44.43 -40.06 -4.33
N ALA A 10 -44.17 -39.46 -3.17
CA ALA A 10 -44.37 -38.02 -2.98
C ALA A 10 -43.23 -37.28 -3.70
N LEU A 11 -43.56 -36.67 -4.84
CA LEU A 11 -42.68 -35.68 -5.45
C LEU A 11 -42.74 -34.43 -4.56
N LEU A 12 -41.72 -34.21 -3.74
CA LEU A 12 -41.44 -32.90 -3.17
C LEU A 12 -41.03 -31.98 -4.34
N ILE A 13 -41.94 -31.18 -4.83
CA ILE A 13 -41.62 -30.01 -5.61
C ILE A 13 -41.03 -29.05 -4.60
N ALA A 14 -39.71 -28.94 -4.56
CA ALA A 14 -39.04 -27.79 -3.96
C ALA A 14 -39.54 -26.57 -4.76
N ALA A 15 -40.45 -25.82 -4.19
CA ALA A 15 -40.73 -24.46 -4.70
C ALA A 15 -39.42 -23.68 -4.47
N GLY A 16 -38.71 -23.40 -5.56
CA GLY A 16 -37.50 -22.58 -5.49
C GLY A 16 -37.89 -21.28 -4.79
N MET A 17 -37.20 -20.95 -3.71
CA MET A 17 -37.36 -19.64 -3.09
C MET A 17 -36.85 -18.63 -4.09
N ASN A 18 -37.71 -17.78 -4.61
CA ASN A 18 -37.27 -16.66 -5.46
C ASN A 18 -36.32 -15.79 -4.66
N ALA A 19 -35.12 -15.60 -5.18
CA ALA A 19 -34.15 -14.68 -4.60
C ALA A 19 -34.75 -13.29 -4.37
N GLN A 20 -34.60 -12.76 -3.17
CA GLN A 20 -35.21 -11.49 -2.79
C GLN A 20 -34.36 -10.70 -1.82
N ILE A 21 -34.09 -9.44 -2.17
CA ILE A 21 -33.61 -8.45 -1.21
C ILE A 21 -34.80 -8.05 -0.32
N THR A 22 -34.71 -8.41 0.97
CA THR A 22 -35.84 -8.27 1.93
C THR A 22 -35.78 -6.95 2.68
N SER A 23 -34.59 -6.42 2.95
CA SER A 23 -34.41 -5.10 3.55
C SER A 23 -33.06 -4.49 3.24
N VAL A 24 -33.00 -3.16 3.31
CA VAL A 24 -31.76 -2.36 3.19
C VAL A 24 -31.72 -1.35 4.32
N THR A 25 -30.71 -1.40 5.17
CA THR A 25 -30.56 -0.53 6.34
C THR A 25 -29.26 0.27 6.24
N PRO A 26 -29.32 1.56 5.88
CA PRO A 26 -28.12 2.41 5.90
C PRO A 26 -27.78 2.82 7.33
N SER A 27 -26.48 2.93 7.66
CA SER A 27 -25.99 3.40 8.96
C SER A 27 -26.36 4.87 9.23
N ALA A 28 -26.59 5.66 8.18
CA ALA A 28 -27.00 7.06 8.29
C ALA A 28 -27.68 7.53 6.99
N SER A 29 -28.56 8.54 7.09
CA SER A 29 -29.10 9.26 5.94
C SER A 29 -28.23 10.44 5.48
N LYS A 30 -27.22 10.81 6.27
CA LYS A 30 -26.28 11.94 6.02
C LYS A 30 -24.91 11.57 6.53
N VAL A 31 -23.89 11.75 5.70
CA VAL A 31 -22.49 11.46 6.00
C VAL A 31 -21.63 12.65 5.57
N LYS A 32 -20.41 12.76 6.07
CA LYS A 32 -19.43 13.72 5.55
C LYS A 32 -18.83 13.19 4.25
N GLN A 33 -18.43 14.08 3.34
CA GLN A 33 -17.60 13.72 2.20
C GLN A 33 -16.28 13.11 2.71
N TYR A 34 -15.84 12.01 2.13
CA TYR A 34 -14.66 11.23 2.50
C TYR A 34 -14.75 10.51 3.88
N ASP A 35 -15.96 10.37 4.42
CA ASP A 35 -16.26 9.60 5.62
C ASP A 35 -17.20 8.44 5.25
N ALA A 36 -17.01 7.26 5.84
CA ALA A 36 -17.71 6.05 5.41
C ALA A 36 -19.20 6.04 5.78
N ILE A 37 -20.00 5.41 4.92
CA ILE A 37 -21.39 5.01 5.19
C ILE A 37 -21.51 3.50 4.91
N PHE A 38 -22.18 2.80 5.81
CA PHE A 38 -22.38 1.35 5.74
C PHE A 38 -23.83 1.04 5.45
N PHE A 39 -24.05 -0.06 4.74
CA PHE A 39 -25.39 -0.55 4.40
C PHE A 39 -25.46 -2.04 4.72
N GLU A 40 -26.39 -2.42 5.57
CA GLU A 40 -26.74 -3.81 5.81
C GLU A 40 -27.89 -4.20 4.90
N VAL A 41 -27.74 -5.31 4.18
CA VAL A 41 -28.72 -5.82 3.23
C VAL A 41 -29.11 -7.24 3.64
N ALA A 42 -30.37 -7.43 3.97
CA ALA A 42 -30.92 -8.75 4.20
C ALA A 42 -31.41 -9.35 2.88
N LEU A 43 -31.00 -10.59 2.62
CA LEU A 43 -31.19 -11.28 1.34
C LEU A 43 -31.59 -12.74 1.59
N ALA A 44 -32.54 -13.24 0.82
CA ALA A 44 -32.78 -14.66 0.60
C ALA A 44 -32.39 -15.01 -0.83
N GLY A 45 -31.71 -16.14 -1.06
CA GLY A 45 -31.22 -16.56 -2.37
C GLY A 45 -30.82 -18.02 -2.40
N GLU A 46 -30.23 -18.47 -3.50
CA GLU A 46 -29.73 -19.84 -3.65
C GLU A 46 -28.24 -19.78 -4.00
N TRP A 47 -27.39 -20.45 -3.24
CA TRP A 47 -25.96 -20.63 -3.47
C TRP A 47 -25.41 -21.81 -2.68
N GLU A 48 -24.33 -22.42 -3.15
CA GLU A 48 -23.50 -23.32 -2.36
C GLU A 48 -22.45 -22.56 -1.56
N ASN A 49 -21.88 -21.51 -2.19
CA ASN A 49 -20.84 -20.66 -1.57
C ASN A 49 -21.09 -19.17 -1.85
N PRO A 50 -21.51 -18.35 -0.86
CA PRO A 50 -21.82 -16.94 -1.05
C PRO A 50 -20.58 -16.05 -1.35
N TYR A 51 -19.39 -16.60 -1.29
CA TYR A 51 -18.16 -15.89 -1.65
C TYR A 51 -17.79 -16.01 -3.13
N LEU A 52 -18.52 -16.84 -3.89
CA LEU A 52 -18.30 -17.02 -5.32
C LEU A 52 -19.27 -16.12 -6.10
N GLN A 53 -18.74 -15.09 -6.76
CA GLN A 53 -19.58 -14.12 -7.51
C GLN A 53 -20.33 -14.74 -8.68
N GLU A 54 -19.86 -15.86 -9.20
CA GLU A 54 -20.55 -16.63 -10.24
C GLU A 54 -21.81 -17.32 -9.71
N GLU A 55 -21.88 -17.64 -8.41
CA GLU A 55 -23.07 -18.21 -7.76
C GLU A 55 -23.97 -17.12 -7.18
N ALA A 56 -23.37 -16.19 -6.40
CA ALA A 56 -24.08 -15.13 -5.69
C ALA A 56 -23.29 -13.81 -5.74
N ALA A 57 -23.87 -12.78 -6.32
CA ALA A 57 -23.26 -11.47 -6.36
C ALA A 57 -24.26 -10.38 -5.97
N LEU A 58 -23.97 -9.63 -4.91
CA LEU A 58 -24.70 -8.44 -4.53
C LEU A 58 -23.85 -7.22 -4.85
N ASP A 59 -24.44 -6.26 -5.60
CA ASP A 59 -23.82 -5.00 -5.94
C ASP A 59 -24.70 -3.82 -5.48
N MET A 60 -24.05 -2.76 -4.99
CA MET A 60 -24.68 -1.47 -4.79
C MET A 60 -24.44 -0.61 -6.04
N VAL A 61 -25.51 -0.24 -6.73
CA VAL A 61 -25.47 0.69 -7.87
C VAL A 61 -25.79 2.09 -7.36
N LEU A 62 -24.85 3.02 -7.55
CA LEU A 62 -24.99 4.40 -7.07
C LEU A 62 -24.94 5.38 -8.25
N THR A 63 -25.75 6.44 -8.15
CA THR A 63 -25.58 7.63 -8.97
C THR A 63 -25.07 8.77 -8.09
N ALA A 64 -23.86 9.24 -8.38
CA ALA A 64 -23.23 10.36 -7.68
C ALA A 64 -23.93 11.71 -8.02
N PRO A 65 -23.69 12.77 -7.25
CA PRO A 65 -24.24 14.10 -7.52
C PRO A 65 -23.89 14.67 -8.90
N SER A 66 -22.75 14.30 -9.46
CA SER A 66 -22.33 14.64 -10.83
C SER A 66 -23.09 13.91 -11.94
N GLY A 67 -23.86 12.87 -11.59
CA GLY A 67 -24.48 11.95 -12.52
C GLY A 67 -23.62 10.74 -12.88
N LYS A 68 -22.39 10.64 -12.34
CA LYS A 68 -21.54 9.46 -12.53
C LYS A 68 -22.19 8.25 -11.88
N GLU A 69 -22.29 7.16 -12.62
CA GLU A 69 -22.72 5.87 -12.09
C GLU A 69 -21.51 5.10 -11.54
N LEU A 70 -21.68 4.48 -10.39
CA LEU A 70 -20.69 3.66 -9.70
C LEU A 70 -21.33 2.32 -9.34
N VAL A 71 -20.56 1.25 -9.47
CA VAL A 71 -20.97 -0.09 -9.01
C VAL A 71 -19.98 -0.50 -7.92
N LEU A 72 -20.48 -0.79 -6.73
CA LEU A 72 -19.72 -1.20 -5.57
C LEU A 72 -20.05 -2.65 -5.23
N PRO A 73 -19.09 -3.58 -5.23
CA PRO A 73 -19.34 -4.93 -4.76
C PRO A 73 -19.68 -4.93 -3.27
N CYS A 74 -20.59 -5.81 -2.87
CA CYS A 74 -20.93 -6.09 -1.48
C CYS A 74 -20.33 -7.43 -1.07
N PHE A 75 -20.11 -7.63 0.24
CA PHE A 75 -19.61 -8.90 0.75
C PHE A 75 -20.63 -9.58 1.67
N TYR A 76 -20.63 -10.90 1.63
CA TYR A 76 -21.41 -11.73 2.54
C TYR A 76 -20.85 -11.63 3.95
N LYS A 77 -21.74 -11.45 4.94
CA LYS A 77 -21.38 -11.28 6.34
C LYS A 77 -21.78 -12.49 7.18
N SER A 78 -22.99 -12.99 7.02
CA SER A 78 -23.50 -14.11 7.80
C SER A 78 -24.84 -14.63 7.31
N GLY A 79 -25.27 -15.77 7.83
CA GLY A 79 -26.60 -16.36 7.58
C GLY A 79 -26.55 -17.58 6.67
N ASP A 80 -27.68 -17.88 6.06
CA ASP A 80 -27.85 -18.98 5.09
C ASP A 80 -28.71 -18.51 3.90
N CYS A 81 -28.99 -19.40 2.97
CA CYS A 81 -29.78 -19.10 1.78
C CYS A 81 -31.16 -18.51 2.11
N ALA A 82 -31.78 -18.92 3.22
CA ALA A 82 -33.10 -18.43 3.60
C ALA A 82 -33.07 -17.02 4.24
N ALA A 83 -31.97 -16.69 4.94
CA ALA A 83 -31.81 -15.43 5.64
C ALA A 83 -30.34 -15.08 5.82
N SER A 84 -29.76 -14.35 4.88
CA SER A 84 -28.39 -13.87 4.92
C SER A 84 -28.30 -12.36 5.11
N VAL A 85 -27.16 -11.93 5.62
CA VAL A 85 -26.79 -10.53 5.78
C VAL A 85 -25.56 -10.24 4.93
N TRP A 86 -25.66 -9.22 4.11
CA TRP A 86 -24.60 -8.69 3.27
C TRP A 86 -24.31 -7.25 3.65
N GLU A 87 -23.09 -6.78 3.39
CA GLU A 87 -22.66 -5.42 3.73
C GLU A 87 -22.06 -4.71 2.53
N ALA A 88 -22.43 -3.44 2.35
CA ALA A 88 -21.76 -2.50 1.47
C ALA A 88 -21.10 -1.40 2.30
N ARG A 89 -19.87 -1.03 1.98
CA ARG A 89 -19.08 0.01 2.63
C ARG A 89 -18.69 1.05 1.59
N PHE A 90 -19.19 2.27 1.73
CA PHE A 90 -18.98 3.31 0.73
C PHE A 90 -18.46 4.61 1.35
N THR A 91 -17.46 5.22 0.72
CA THR A 91 -16.92 6.54 1.07
C THR A 91 -17.25 7.52 -0.04
N PRO A 92 -18.21 8.47 0.16
CA PRO A 92 -18.64 9.39 -0.89
C PRO A 92 -17.54 10.40 -1.22
N GLN A 93 -17.11 10.43 -2.49
CA GLN A 93 -16.10 11.34 -3.01
C GLN A 93 -16.65 12.70 -3.40
N GLU A 94 -17.94 12.83 -3.57
CA GLU A 94 -18.61 14.07 -3.95
C GLU A 94 -19.55 14.58 -2.84
N LYS A 95 -19.68 15.90 -2.76
CA LYS A 95 -20.71 16.55 -1.93
C LYS A 95 -22.03 16.60 -2.70
N GLY A 96 -23.11 16.14 -2.08
CA GLY A 96 -24.44 16.23 -2.69
C GLY A 96 -25.35 15.07 -2.32
N LYS A 97 -26.37 14.86 -3.12
CA LYS A 97 -27.33 13.77 -2.99
C LYS A 97 -26.89 12.61 -3.86
N TYR A 98 -26.72 11.45 -3.26
CA TYR A 98 -26.53 10.17 -3.93
C TYR A 98 -27.87 9.45 -4.01
N THR A 99 -28.11 8.77 -5.14
CA THR A 99 -29.19 7.81 -5.30
C THR A 99 -28.57 6.42 -5.41
N TYR A 100 -29.16 5.42 -4.80
CA TYR A 100 -28.65 4.06 -4.84
C TYR A 100 -29.77 3.03 -4.84
N PHE A 101 -29.47 1.84 -5.32
CA PHE A 101 -30.24 0.62 -5.15
C PHE A 101 -29.28 -0.57 -5.10
N PHE A 102 -29.75 -1.71 -4.64
CA PHE A 102 -28.98 -2.96 -4.62
C PHE A 102 -29.49 -3.89 -5.69
N ARG A 103 -28.57 -4.59 -6.34
CA ARG A 103 -28.83 -5.58 -7.38
C ARG A 103 -28.21 -6.90 -6.97
N TYR A 104 -29.01 -7.93 -6.91
CA TYR A 104 -28.56 -9.29 -6.62
C TYR A 104 -28.64 -10.15 -7.89
N SER A 105 -27.60 -10.92 -8.12
CA SER A 105 -27.47 -11.83 -9.26
C SER A 105 -27.14 -13.23 -8.79
N GLU A 106 -27.74 -14.23 -9.41
CA GLU A 106 -27.46 -15.66 -9.28
C GLU A 106 -27.07 -16.21 -10.64
N ASP A 107 -26.01 -17.03 -10.71
CA ASP A 107 -25.47 -17.57 -11.97
C ASP A 107 -25.27 -16.48 -13.05
N GLY A 108 -24.82 -15.30 -12.63
CA GLY A 108 -24.61 -14.14 -13.50
C GLY A 108 -25.89 -13.46 -14.02
N LYS A 109 -27.08 -13.84 -13.52
CA LYS A 109 -28.36 -13.25 -13.90
C LYS A 109 -28.95 -12.44 -12.77
N VAL A 110 -29.40 -11.22 -13.06
CA VAL A 110 -30.11 -10.40 -12.08
C VAL A 110 -31.44 -11.05 -11.71
N THR A 111 -31.60 -11.39 -10.45
CA THR A 111 -32.79 -12.04 -9.90
C THR A 111 -33.61 -11.13 -8.98
N SER A 112 -32.94 -10.12 -8.36
CA SER A 112 -33.65 -9.18 -7.48
C SER A 112 -32.99 -7.79 -7.50
N GLU A 113 -33.81 -6.75 -7.39
CA GLU A 113 -33.36 -5.37 -7.19
C GLU A 113 -34.16 -4.71 -6.06
N SER A 114 -33.47 -3.92 -5.23
CA SER A 114 -34.13 -3.12 -4.19
C SER A 114 -34.81 -1.87 -4.79
N ALA A 115 -35.77 -1.28 -4.07
CA ALA A 115 -36.28 0.03 -4.41
C ALA A 115 -35.14 1.09 -4.32
N PRO A 116 -35.10 2.08 -5.23
CA PRO A 116 -34.15 3.18 -5.15
C PRO A 116 -34.30 3.99 -3.86
N ALA A 117 -33.18 4.33 -3.24
CA ALA A 117 -33.13 5.16 -2.04
C ALA A 117 -32.04 6.24 -2.16
N THR A 118 -31.91 7.11 -1.16
CA THR A 118 -30.96 8.22 -1.23
C THR A 118 -30.31 8.50 0.11
N PHE A 119 -29.06 8.98 0.07
CA PHE A 119 -28.39 9.62 1.20
C PHE A 119 -27.73 10.93 0.76
N LYS A 120 -27.26 11.72 1.71
CA LYS A 120 -26.63 13.02 1.43
C LYS A 120 -25.24 13.11 2.00
N SER A 121 -24.25 13.40 1.14
CA SER A 121 -22.88 13.74 1.54
C SER A 121 -22.75 15.25 1.77
N ARG A 122 -22.09 15.64 2.87
CA ARG A 122 -21.82 17.03 3.26
C ARG A 122 -20.34 17.34 3.14
N ARG A 123 -20.00 18.57 2.81
CA ARG A 123 -18.62 19.05 2.78
C ARG A 123 -17.88 18.73 4.09
N SER A 124 -16.64 18.26 3.99
CA SER A 124 -15.75 18.00 5.12
C SER A 124 -14.36 18.59 4.89
N LYS A 125 -13.47 18.38 5.86
CA LYS A 125 -12.04 18.71 5.76
C LYS A 125 -11.18 17.45 5.55
N LEU A 126 -11.80 16.27 5.48
CA LEU A 126 -11.11 15.02 5.18
C LEU A 126 -10.52 15.07 3.78
N GLN A 127 -9.60 14.19 3.46
CA GLN A 127 -8.77 14.29 2.26
C GLN A 127 -9.23 13.35 1.12
N GLY A 128 -9.83 12.21 1.47
CA GLY A 128 -10.26 11.18 0.52
C GLY A 128 -9.15 10.20 0.17
N MET A 129 -9.29 9.51 -0.94
CA MET A 129 -8.37 8.51 -1.45
C MET A 129 -7.11 9.14 -2.06
N LEU A 130 -6.05 8.35 -2.17
CA LEU A 130 -4.83 8.73 -2.86
C LEU A 130 -4.87 8.28 -4.32
N HIS A 131 -4.36 9.15 -5.20
CA HIS A 131 -4.17 8.88 -6.63
C HIS A 131 -2.79 9.31 -7.08
N VAL A 132 -2.33 8.77 -8.20
CA VAL A 132 -1.09 9.22 -8.85
C VAL A 132 -1.31 10.64 -9.38
N ARG A 133 -0.36 11.53 -9.12
CA ARG A 133 -0.32 12.86 -9.71
C ARG A 133 0.78 13.00 -10.75
N ASP A 134 1.99 12.68 -10.35
CA ASP A 134 3.21 12.73 -11.16
C ASP A 134 4.30 11.82 -10.53
N ASN A 135 5.50 11.84 -11.05
CA ASN A 135 6.60 11.02 -10.53
C ASN A 135 7.03 11.41 -9.10
N TRP A 136 6.72 12.63 -8.65
CA TRP A 136 7.16 13.15 -7.35
C TRP A 136 6.13 13.00 -6.24
N THR A 137 4.84 13.01 -6.60
CA THR A 137 3.77 13.14 -5.61
C THR A 137 2.56 12.31 -5.97
N LEU A 138 1.89 11.85 -4.93
CA LEU A 138 0.50 11.46 -4.98
C LEU A 138 -0.39 12.67 -4.69
N VAL A 139 -1.68 12.52 -4.89
CA VAL A 139 -2.68 13.56 -4.63
C VAL A 139 -3.92 12.95 -4.00
N TYR A 140 -4.46 13.60 -2.98
CA TYR A 140 -5.76 13.23 -2.44
C TYR A 140 -6.91 13.71 -3.34
N ASP A 141 -8.09 13.10 -3.22
CA ASP A 141 -9.32 13.55 -3.89
C ASP A 141 -9.58 15.05 -3.75
N ASN A 142 -9.23 15.65 -2.63
CA ASN A 142 -9.39 17.09 -2.38
C ASN A 142 -8.33 17.97 -3.06
N GLY A 143 -7.42 17.40 -3.84
CA GLY A 143 -6.35 18.07 -4.58
C GLY A 143 -5.09 18.37 -3.77
N LYS A 144 -5.01 17.98 -2.49
CA LYS A 144 -3.83 18.21 -1.66
C LYS A 144 -2.72 17.22 -2.03
N PRO A 145 -1.50 17.67 -2.32
CA PRO A 145 -0.40 16.77 -2.65
C PRO A 145 0.06 15.97 -1.42
N PHE A 146 0.54 14.75 -1.66
CA PHE A 146 1.06 13.83 -0.67
C PHE A 146 2.41 13.26 -1.11
N ARG A 147 3.31 13.08 -0.16
CA ARG A 147 4.51 12.24 -0.27
C ARG A 147 4.59 11.32 0.93
N GLY A 148 4.76 10.04 0.70
CA GLY A 148 4.90 9.05 1.75
C GLY A 148 6.31 9.08 2.36
N VAL A 149 6.35 9.10 3.68
CA VAL A 149 7.55 8.89 4.50
C VAL A 149 7.29 7.70 5.39
N GLY A 150 8.10 6.66 5.29
CA GLY A 150 7.86 5.47 6.08
C GLY A 150 8.87 4.36 5.89
N ILE A 151 8.61 3.26 6.56
CA ILE A 151 9.36 2.00 6.54
C ILE A 151 8.37 0.86 6.33
N ASN A 152 8.85 -0.34 6.04
CA ASN A 152 8.02 -1.53 6.08
C ASN A 152 7.58 -1.83 7.52
N LEU A 153 6.31 -2.17 7.69
CA LEU A 153 5.72 -2.79 8.88
C LEU A 153 4.84 -3.93 8.36
N CYS A 154 5.48 -4.95 7.77
CA CYS A 154 4.77 -5.89 6.92
C CYS A 154 3.89 -6.86 7.68
N TRP A 155 4.23 -7.17 8.94
CA TRP A 155 3.48 -8.09 9.80
C TRP A 155 3.71 -7.81 11.28
N GLU A 156 2.88 -8.45 12.07
CA GLU A 156 3.01 -8.49 13.52
C GLU A 156 3.94 -9.63 13.94
N SER A 157 4.49 -9.56 15.13
CA SER A 157 5.24 -10.67 15.74
C SER A 157 4.47 -11.98 15.62
N ARG A 158 5.20 -13.06 15.43
CA ARG A 158 4.69 -14.41 15.26
C ARG A 158 5.44 -15.38 16.17
N THR A 159 4.91 -16.58 16.37
CA THR A 159 5.62 -17.69 17.01
C THR A 159 6.46 -18.44 15.98
N GLU A 160 7.44 -19.21 16.43
CA GLU A 160 8.26 -20.07 15.56
C GLU A 160 9.04 -19.29 14.47
N ASP A 161 9.54 -18.10 14.82
CA ASP A 161 10.48 -17.38 13.96
C ASP A 161 11.78 -18.16 13.86
N ASP A 162 12.26 -18.38 12.65
CA ASP A 162 13.43 -19.20 12.35
C ASP A 162 14.76 -18.39 12.28
N SER A 163 14.73 -17.12 12.66
CA SER A 163 15.91 -16.29 12.73
C SER A 163 16.90 -16.81 13.77
N LYS A 164 18.14 -17.00 13.36
CA LYS A 164 19.19 -17.50 14.23
C LYS A 164 19.56 -16.54 15.38
N PHE A 165 19.45 -15.24 15.16
CA PHE A 165 19.91 -14.21 16.10
C PHE A 165 18.76 -13.35 16.65
N PHE A 166 17.61 -13.31 16.00
CA PHE A 166 16.56 -12.34 16.27
C PHE A 166 15.18 -12.96 16.56
N SER A 167 15.07 -14.30 16.66
CA SER A 167 13.78 -14.95 16.96
C SER A 167 13.12 -14.39 18.21
N ASP A 168 13.89 -14.22 19.29
CA ASP A 168 13.39 -13.67 20.56
C ASP A 168 12.88 -12.22 20.40
N LEU A 169 13.45 -11.44 19.46
CA LEU A 169 13.00 -10.09 19.15
C LEU A 169 11.70 -10.14 18.34
N HIS A 170 11.66 -10.95 17.28
CA HIS A 170 10.52 -11.06 16.37
C HIS A 170 9.30 -11.70 17.02
N GLU A 171 9.46 -12.46 18.11
CA GLU A 171 8.38 -13.08 18.89
C GLU A 171 7.85 -12.19 20.03
N GLN A 172 8.27 -10.93 20.17
CA GLN A 172 7.78 -10.01 21.21
C GLN A 172 6.36 -9.49 20.88
N HIS A 173 5.34 -10.27 21.20
CA HIS A 173 3.94 -10.02 20.82
C HIS A 173 3.34 -8.71 21.37
N ASP A 174 3.77 -8.27 22.56
CA ASP A 174 3.28 -7.02 23.17
C ASP A 174 3.93 -5.76 22.54
N ARG A 175 5.11 -5.93 21.95
CA ARG A 175 5.87 -4.83 21.34
C ARG A 175 5.60 -4.72 19.85
N PHE A 176 5.68 -5.82 19.13
CA PHE A 176 5.55 -5.86 17.68
C PHE A 176 4.16 -6.35 17.25
N ASN A 177 3.13 -5.62 17.66
CA ASN A 177 1.78 -5.70 17.13
C ASN A 177 1.36 -4.33 16.58
N PHE A 178 0.40 -4.27 15.67
CA PHE A 178 0.02 -3.02 15.02
C PHE A 178 -0.54 -1.98 15.99
N ASP A 179 -1.17 -2.39 17.11
CA ASP A 179 -1.68 -1.46 18.13
C ASP A 179 -0.55 -0.70 18.85
N ALA A 180 0.64 -1.31 18.96
CA ALA A 180 1.82 -0.68 19.51
C ALA A 180 2.66 0.02 18.42
N MET A 181 2.93 -0.66 17.30
CA MET A 181 3.81 -0.16 16.24
C MET A 181 3.26 1.07 15.52
N LEU A 182 1.98 1.09 15.14
CA LEU A 182 1.43 2.18 14.33
C LEU A 182 1.37 3.53 15.05
N PRO A 183 0.95 3.62 16.34
CA PRO A 183 1.05 4.88 17.08
C PRO A 183 2.47 5.40 17.22
N ASP A 184 3.45 4.52 17.48
CA ASP A 184 4.85 4.93 17.56
C ASP A 184 5.41 5.36 16.19
N PHE A 185 5.07 4.65 15.13
CA PHE A 185 5.39 5.00 13.75
C PHE A 185 4.85 6.39 13.37
N ALA A 186 3.57 6.68 13.63
CA ALA A 186 2.97 7.99 13.39
C ALA A 186 3.66 9.11 14.21
N LYS A 187 3.91 8.85 15.50
CA LYS A 187 4.62 9.76 16.42
C LYS A 187 6.03 10.09 15.93
N ASN A 188 6.67 9.15 15.25
CA ASN A 188 7.99 9.32 14.65
C ASN A 188 7.97 9.87 13.21
N GLY A 189 6.80 10.33 12.73
CA GLY A 189 6.66 11.03 11.45
C GLY A 189 6.26 10.14 10.28
N GLY A 190 6.07 8.85 10.49
CA GLY A 190 5.57 7.93 9.47
C GLY A 190 4.14 8.27 9.05
N ASN A 191 3.87 8.22 7.75
CA ASN A 191 2.54 8.44 7.17
C ASN A 191 2.20 7.47 6.03
N PHE A 192 3.13 6.58 5.70
CA PHE A 192 2.94 5.54 4.70
C PHE A 192 3.75 4.31 5.07
N THR A 193 3.14 3.14 5.05
CA THR A 193 3.80 1.86 5.31
C THR A 193 3.27 0.77 4.37
N ARG A 194 3.89 -0.38 4.38
CA ARG A 194 3.49 -1.56 3.59
C ARG A 194 3.16 -2.70 4.54
N MET A 195 2.09 -3.44 4.22
CA MET A 195 1.61 -4.60 4.98
C MET A 195 1.32 -5.76 4.04
N TRP A 196 1.55 -7.00 4.50
CA TRP A 196 1.29 -8.20 3.72
C TRP A 196 0.04 -8.93 4.20
N ILE A 197 -0.70 -9.48 3.26
CA ILE A 197 -1.66 -10.56 3.51
C ILE A 197 -0.91 -11.88 3.28
N CYS A 198 -0.70 -12.65 4.34
CA CYS A 198 0.07 -13.88 4.30
C CYS A 198 -0.34 -14.86 5.42
N ASP A 199 0.28 -16.03 5.48
CA ASP A 199 -0.12 -17.10 6.40
C ASP A 199 -0.01 -16.68 7.88
N TRP A 200 0.90 -15.80 8.22
CA TRP A 200 1.11 -15.32 9.61
C TRP A 200 0.60 -13.89 9.85
N ASN A 201 0.09 -13.20 8.82
CA ASN A 201 -0.46 -11.85 8.94
C ASN A 201 -1.66 -11.64 8.02
N PHE A 202 -2.82 -11.40 8.61
CA PHE A 202 -4.10 -11.30 7.89
C PHE A 202 -4.39 -12.50 6.95
N PRO A 203 -4.38 -13.75 7.44
CA PRO A 203 -4.66 -14.94 6.61
C PRO A 203 -6.13 -15.03 6.23
N ILE A 204 -6.65 -14.04 5.48
CA ILE A 204 -8.09 -13.82 5.23
C ILE A 204 -8.74 -14.93 4.40
N ASP A 205 -7.99 -15.57 3.51
CA ASP A 205 -8.42 -16.70 2.67
C ASP A 205 -7.85 -18.05 3.14
N ARG A 206 -7.37 -18.10 4.39
CA ARG A 206 -6.80 -19.29 5.02
C ARG A 206 -7.66 -19.76 6.18
N GLN A 207 -7.77 -21.06 6.32
CA GLN A 207 -8.61 -21.70 7.32
C GLN A 207 -7.80 -22.23 8.51
N ASP A 208 -6.56 -22.61 8.29
CA ASP A 208 -5.65 -23.24 9.24
C ASP A 208 -4.18 -22.90 8.95
N GLY A 209 -3.27 -23.42 9.74
CA GLY A 209 -1.82 -23.34 9.46
C GLY A 209 -1.18 -22.01 9.80
N PHE A 210 -1.71 -21.28 10.78
CA PHE A 210 -1.13 -20.01 11.24
C PHE A 210 -0.06 -20.23 12.32
N ASN A 211 1.01 -19.49 12.23
CA ASN A 211 1.99 -19.37 13.30
C ASN A 211 1.84 -18.08 14.11
N ASN A 212 0.62 -17.55 14.20
CA ASN A 212 0.28 -16.36 14.94
C ASN A 212 -0.99 -16.57 15.76
N HIS A 213 -0.90 -16.44 17.08
CA HIS A 213 -1.97 -16.66 18.04
C HIS A 213 -3.16 -15.66 17.92
N ARG A 214 -3.04 -14.65 17.09
CA ARG A 214 -4.10 -13.64 16.85
C ARG A 214 -5.22 -14.17 15.97
N TYR A 215 -5.01 -15.28 15.30
CA TYR A 215 -5.96 -15.82 14.34
C TYR A 215 -6.54 -17.16 14.85
N THR A 216 -7.81 -17.36 14.54
CA THR A 216 -8.53 -18.58 14.92
C THR A 216 -8.74 -19.46 13.69
N GLU A 217 -8.47 -20.75 13.81
CA GLU A 217 -8.79 -21.74 12.79
C GLU A 217 -10.31 -21.75 12.52
N THR A 218 -10.70 -21.96 11.28
CA THR A 218 -12.09 -21.96 10.84
C THR A 218 -12.29 -22.95 9.69
N THR A 219 -13.53 -23.35 9.46
CA THR A 219 -13.96 -24.09 8.27
C THR A 219 -14.61 -23.18 7.23
N GLU A 220 -14.79 -21.91 7.55
CA GLU A 220 -15.37 -20.91 6.65
C GLU A 220 -14.42 -20.56 5.49
N TYR A 221 -14.98 -20.17 4.35
CA TYR A 221 -14.21 -19.81 3.15
C TYR A 221 -13.28 -18.62 3.40
N MET A 222 -13.77 -17.61 4.14
CA MET A 222 -12.97 -16.48 4.63
C MET A 222 -12.76 -16.59 6.14
N ASN A 223 -11.57 -16.28 6.60
CA ASN A 223 -11.24 -16.28 8.02
C ASN A 223 -11.69 -14.96 8.67
N GLU A 224 -12.84 -14.98 9.35
CA GLU A 224 -13.40 -13.78 9.95
C GLU A 224 -12.50 -13.19 11.05
N SER A 225 -11.73 -13.98 11.78
CA SER A 225 -10.78 -13.45 12.79
C SER A 225 -9.67 -12.62 12.14
N ALA A 226 -9.17 -13.05 10.98
CA ALA A 226 -8.19 -12.31 10.19
C ALA A 226 -8.81 -11.07 9.54
N CYS A 227 -10.01 -11.19 9.00
CA CYS A 227 -10.76 -10.09 8.43
C CYS A 227 -11.05 -8.99 9.47
N ALA A 228 -11.51 -9.37 10.66
CA ALA A 228 -11.78 -8.43 11.75
C ALA A 228 -10.48 -7.75 12.24
N ARG A 229 -9.34 -8.45 12.23
CA ARG A 229 -8.05 -7.84 12.54
C ARG A 229 -7.67 -6.77 11.52
N LEU A 230 -7.85 -7.04 10.22
CA LEU A 230 -7.58 -6.05 9.18
C LEU A 230 -8.56 -4.85 9.25
N ASP A 231 -9.85 -5.09 9.53
CA ASP A 231 -10.83 -4.01 9.79
C ASP A 231 -10.33 -3.08 10.92
N HIS A 232 -9.87 -3.65 12.03
CA HIS A 232 -9.33 -2.90 13.17
C HIS A 232 -8.07 -2.11 12.80
N VAL A 233 -7.12 -2.73 12.12
CA VAL A 233 -5.86 -2.08 11.73
C VAL A 233 -6.09 -0.94 10.74
N LEU A 234 -7.02 -1.09 9.80
CA LEU A 234 -7.40 0.01 8.90
C LEU A 234 -8.03 1.18 9.65
N GLY A 235 -8.93 0.91 10.60
CA GLY A 235 -9.49 1.95 11.47
C GLY A 235 -8.42 2.71 12.25
N LEU A 236 -7.43 1.99 12.79
CA LEU A 236 -6.29 2.59 13.49
C LEU A 236 -5.43 3.43 12.52
N CYS A 237 -5.20 2.97 11.30
CA CYS A 237 -4.49 3.76 10.27
C CYS A 237 -5.26 5.04 9.89
N GLU A 238 -6.59 4.99 9.79
CA GLU A 238 -7.42 6.18 9.54
C GLU A 238 -7.28 7.20 10.68
N ASP A 239 -7.36 6.76 11.93
CA ASP A 239 -7.23 7.61 13.12
C ASP A 239 -5.85 8.27 13.21
N LEU A 240 -4.80 7.59 12.77
CA LEU A 240 -3.41 8.05 12.77
C LEU A 240 -2.97 8.79 11.49
N ASP A 241 -3.85 8.91 10.48
CA ASP A 241 -3.55 9.44 9.13
C ASP A 241 -2.37 8.73 8.44
N ILE A 242 -2.31 7.41 8.60
CA ILE A 242 -1.35 6.52 7.92
C ILE A 242 -2.02 5.94 6.68
N LYS A 243 -1.29 5.92 5.56
CA LYS A 243 -1.68 5.21 4.33
C LYS A 243 -0.88 3.92 4.23
N ILE A 244 -1.52 2.88 3.71
CA ILE A 244 -0.87 1.58 3.55
C ILE A 244 -0.83 1.14 2.09
N MET A 245 0.24 0.48 1.72
CA MET A 245 0.29 -0.40 0.55
C MET A 245 0.01 -1.82 1.04
N LEU A 246 -1.15 -2.36 0.65
CA LEU A 246 -1.58 -3.68 1.05
C LEU A 246 -1.17 -4.70 -0.01
N CYS A 247 -0.19 -5.53 0.31
CA CYS A 247 0.28 -6.60 -0.56
C CYS A 247 -0.62 -7.82 -0.43
N MET A 248 -1.30 -8.18 -1.52
CA MET A 248 -2.31 -9.23 -1.59
C MET A 248 -1.72 -10.61 -1.91
N GLY A 249 -0.44 -10.67 -2.29
CA GLY A 249 0.27 -11.90 -2.61
C GLY A 249 1.71 -11.84 -2.13
N GLN A 250 2.08 -12.67 -1.18
CA GLN A 250 3.47 -12.76 -0.72
C GLN A 250 4.31 -13.60 -1.70
N GLY A 251 5.58 -13.23 -1.89
CA GLY A 251 6.52 -13.98 -2.74
C GLY A 251 6.88 -15.37 -2.23
N ASN A 252 6.57 -15.68 -0.97
CA ASN A 252 6.83 -16.99 -0.37
C ASN A 252 5.69 -17.99 -0.56
N VAL A 253 4.48 -17.55 -0.89
CA VAL A 253 3.49 -18.47 -1.43
C VAL A 253 4.07 -18.93 -2.76
N LYS A 254 4.22 -20.24 -2.91
CA LYS A 254 4.70 -20.85 -4.15
C LYS A 254 3.49 -21.11 -5.05
N PRO A 255 2.93 -20.08 -5.73
CA PRO A 255 1.91 -20.36 -6.70
C PRO A 255 2.60 -21.16 -7.80
N HIS A 256 2.10 -22.34 -8.03
CA HIS A 256 2.50 -23.12 -9.20
C HIS A 256 2.09 -22.36 -10.47
N ARG A 257 2.72 -22.69 -11.59
CA ARG A 257 2.39 -22.12 -12.90
C ARG A 257 0.88 -22.08 -13.18
N GLU A 258 0.13 -23.07 -12.69
CA GLU A 258 -1.33 -23.15 -12.81
C GLU A 258 -2.07 -21.96 -12.20
N PHE A 259 -1.51 -21.31 -11.19
CA PHE A 259 -2.08 -20.08 -10.63
C PHE A 259 -2.21 -18.99 -11.69
N PHE A 260 -1.24 -18.88 -12.59
CA PHE A 260 -1.20 -17.83 -13.61
C PHE A 260 -1.97 -18.18 -14.88
N ASN A 261 -2.09 -19.45 -15.23
CA ASN A 261 -2.65 -19.86 -16.52
C ASN A 261 -3.96 -20.67 -16.44
N CYS A 262 -4.32 -21.25 -15.26
CA CYS A 262 -5.59 -21.97 -15.13
C CYS A 262 -6.78 -21.00 -14.99
N PRO A 263 -7.83 -21.12 -15.82
CA PRO A 263 -9.04 -20.31 -15.66
C PRO A 263 -9.68 -20.41 -14.28
N CYS A 264 -9.66 -21.59 -13.67
CA CYS A 264 -10.22 -21.83 -12.33
C CYS A 264 -9.47 -21.03 -11.24
N ALA A 265 -8.13 -20.98 -11.29
CA ALA A 265 -7.32 -20.21 -10.38
C ALA A 265 -7.56 -18.70 -10.55
N LYS A 266 -7.68 -18.24 -11.80
CA LYS A 266 -8.00 -16.86 -12.12
C LYS A 266 -9.39 -16.46 -11.62
N THR A 267 -10.41 -17.32 -11.78
CA THR A 267 -11.76 -17.09 -11.23
C THR A 267 -11.71 -16.97 -9.71
N ARG A 268 -11.01 -17.89 -9.04
CA ARG A 268 -10.82 -17.82 -7.58
C ARG A 268 -10.16 -16.52 -7.14
N TYR A 269 -9.14 -16.07 -7.86
CA TYR A 269 -8.46 -14.81 -7.54
C TYR A 269 -9.35 -13.58 -7.79
N ARG A 270 -10.22 -13.60 -8.82
CA ARG A 270 -11.23 -12.53 -9.00
C ARG A 270 -12.22 -12.47 -7.84
N ASN A 271 -12.66 -13.61 -7.29
CA ASN A 271 -13.52 -13.66 -6.11
C ASN A 271 -12.79 -13.07 -4.88
N TYR A 272 -11.51 -13.38 -4.72
CA TYR A 272 -10.66 -12.80 -3.69
C TYR A 272 -10.55 -11.27 -3.83
N LEU A 273 -10.24 -10.75 -5.03
CA LEU A 273 -10.20 -9.31 -5.30
C LEU A 273 -11.54 -8.64 -5.03
N ARG A 274 -12.65 -9.27 -5.45
CA ARG A 274 -14.00 -8.76 -5.19
C ARG A 274 -14.28 -8.63 -3.70
N TYR A 275 -13.92 -9.63 -2.90
CA TYR A 275 -14.09 -9.59 -1.45
C TYR A 275 -13.24 -8.48 -0.81
N ILE A 276 -11.97 -8.35 -1.21
CA ILE A 276 -11.06 -7.30 -0.72
C ILE A 276 -11.61 -5.91 -1.01
N VAL A 277 -12.02 -5.64 -2.23
CA VAL A 277 -12.59 -4.33 -2.61
C VAL A 277 -13.90 -4.07 -1.88
N ALA A 278 -14.79 -5.06 -1.79
CA ALA A 278 -16.07 -4.93 -1.11
C ALA A 278 -15.90 -4.58 0.38
N ARG A 279 -14.94 -5.23 1.05
CA ARG A 279 -14.75 -5.08 2.50
C ARG A 279 -13.87 -3.90 2.87
N TRP A 280 -12.80 -3.61 2.12
CA TRP A 280 -11.77 -2.64 2.50
C TRP A 280 -11.54 -1.50 1.51
N GLY A 281 -12.03 -1.58 0.29
CA GLY A 281 -11.84 -0.51 -0.70
C GLY A 281 -12.46 0.84 -0.31
N PHE A 282 -13.38 0.86 0.64
CA PHE A 282 -13.97 2.09 1.16
C PHE A 282 -13.01 2.94 1.99
N SER A 283 -11.95 2.32 2.54
CA SER A 283 -11.08 2.96 3.53
C SER A 283 -10.05 3.88 2.90
N PRO A 284 -10.01 5.17 3.28
CA PRO A 284 -8.96 6.09 2.83
C PRO A 284 -7.56 5.73 3.38
N ALA A 285 -7.45 4.78 4.30
CA ALA A 285 -6.15 4.28 4.75
C ALA A 285 -5.49 3.40 3.69
N VAL A 286 -6.26 2.72 2.83
CA VAL A 286 -5.70 1.99 1.70
C VAL A 286 -5.16 2.99 0.70
N GLY A 287 -3.82 3.06 0.59
CA GLY A 287 -3.13 3.93 -0.34
C GLY A 287 -2.85 3.25 -1.67
N MET A 288 -2.55 1.95 -1.64
CA MET A 288 -2.21 1.14 -2.83
C MET A 288 -2.60 -0.32 -2.64
N TRP A 289 -2.99 -0.97 -3.75
CA TRP A 289 -3.05 -2.41 -3.90
C TRP A 289 -1.77 -2.91 -4.54
N GLU A 290 -1.08 -3.85 -3.91
CA GLU A 290 0.08 -4.55 -4.47
C GLU A 290 -0.29 -6.00 -4.76
N PHE A 291 -0.16 -6.44 -6.02
CA PHE A 291 -0.55 -7.80 -6.41
C PHE A 291 0.36 -8.86 -5.82
N PHE A 292 1.67 -8.69 -5.93
CA PHE A 292 2.66 -9.63 -5.41
C PHE A 292 3.89 -8.93 -4.84
N ASN A 293 4.44 -9.52 -3.79
CA ASN A 293 5.80 -9.29 -3.36
C ASN A 293 6.76 -10.09 -4.25
N GLU A 294 7.70 -9.38 -4.90
CA GLU A 294 8.82 -9.98 -5.62
C GLU A 294 8.42 -11.09 -6.60
N ILE A 295 7.55 -10.76 -7.54
CA ILE A 295 6.98 -11.72 -8.49
C ILE A 295 8.03 -12.46 -9.32
N ASP A 296 9.20 -11.87 -9.52
CA ASP A 296 10.34 -12.50 -10.18
C ASP A 296 10.93 -13.67 -9.35
N ASN A 297 10.84 -13.61 -8.03
CA ASN A 297 11.19 -14.74 -7.16
C ASN A 297 10.15 -15.85 -7.25
N VAL A 298 8.86 -15.50 -7.30
CA VAL A 298 7.77 -16.45 -7.54
C VAL A 298 7.99 -17.19 -8.87
N GLN A 299 8.39 -16.47 -9.92
CA GLN A 299 8.70 -17.04 -11.23
C GLN A 299 9.71 -18.20 -11.15
N HIS A 300 10.70 -18.11 -10.28
CA HIS A 300 11.81 -19.07 -10.17
C HIS A 300 11.62 -20.12 -9.07
N ASN A 301 10.58 -19.99 -8.23
CA ASN A 301 10.34 -20.86 -7.09
C ASN A 301 9.40 -22.05 -7.39
N ASP A 302 8.83 -22.16 -8.60
CA ASP A 302 8.01 -23.31 -8.96
C ASP A 302 8.86 -24.58 -9.04
N PRO A 303 8.53 -25.65 -8.28
CA PRO A 303 9.25 -26.91 -8.34
C PRO A 303 9.25 -27.58 -9.73
N ALA A 304 8.28 -27.24 -10.58
CA ALA A 304 8.19 -27.76 -11.95
C ALA A 304 9.08 -27.02 -12.94
N GLY A 305 9.75 -25.94 -12.53
CA GLY A 305 10.64 -25.13 -13.34
C GLY A 305 10.22 -23.66 -13.39
N VAL A 306 11.02 -22.85 -14.10
CA VAL A 306 10.77 -21.40 -14.23
C VAL A 306 9.44 -21.16 -14.96
N ILE A 307 8.56 -20.38 -14.37
CA ILE A 307 7.29 -19.98 -14.99
C ILE A 307 7.58 -19.01 -16.14
N PRO A 308 7.02 -19.20 -17.35
CA PRO A 308 7.20 -18.25 -18.45
C PRO A 308 6.80 -16.82 -18.06
N ALA A 309 7.68 -15.85 -18.30
CA ALA A 309 7.44 -14.45 -17.93
C ALA A 309 6.15 -13.90 -18.58
N GLU A 310 5.88 -14.29 -19.81
CA GLU A 310 4.68 -13.91 -20.55
C GLU A 310 3.37 -14.36 -19.88
N GLU A 311 3.36 -15.50 -19.18
CA GLU A 311 2.19 -15.97 -18.45
C GLU A 311 1.93 -15.11 -17.19
N ILE A 312 3.00 -14.73 -16.50
CA ILE A 312 2.93 -13.83 -15.33
C ILE A 312 2.47 -12.43 -15.76
N VAL A 313 3.02 -11.90 -16.85
CA VAL A 313 2.67 -10.59 -17.39
C VAL A 313 1.22 -10.56 -17.86
N ALA A 314 0.78 -11.59 -18.61
CA ALA A 314 -0.60 -11.71 -19.06
C ALA A 314 -1.59 -11.82 -17.88
N TRP A 315 -1.20 -12.52 -16.81
CA TRP A 315 -2.00 -12.61 -15.58
C TRP A 315 -2.13 -11.23 -14.90
N HIS A 316 -1.03 -10.48 -14.79
CA HIS A 316 -1.07 -9.14 -14.20
C HIS A 316 -1.90 -8.17 -15.03
N ASP A 317 -1.83 -8.25 -16.36
CA ASP A 317 -2.67 -7.44 -17.26
C ASP A 317 -4.15 -7.73 -17.04
N GLU A 318 -4.52 -9.02 -17.02
CA GLU A 318 -5.89 -9.46 -16.79
C GLU A 318 -6.43 -9.05 -15.41
N MET A 319 -5.64 -9.30 -14.34
CA MET A 319 -6.10 -9.03 -12.97
C MET A 319 -6.06 -7.53 -12.63
N SER A 320 -5.10 -6.78 -13.14
CA SER A 320 -5.09 -5.33 -12.96
C SER A 320 -6.21 -4.62 -13.72
N THR A 321 -6.57 -5.10 -14.90
CA THR A 321 -7.74 -4.62 -15.64
C THR A 321 -9.02 -4.93 -14.87
N TYR A 322 -9.19 -6.17 -14.40
CA TYR A 322 -10.35 -6.55 -13.59
C TYR A 322 -10.46 -5.68 -12.31
N LEU A 323 -9.35 -5.47 -11.61
CA LEU A 323 -9.35 -4.65 -10.39
C LEU A 323 -9.66 -3.17 -10.69
N ALA A 324 -9.18 -2.64 -11.82
CA ALA A 324 -9.48 -1.27 -12.27
C ALA A 324 -10.97 -1.06 -12.56
N GLU A 325 -11.64 -2.07 -13.11
CA GLU A 325 -13.08 -2.04 -13.38
C GLU A 325 -13.92 -2.24 -12.10
N LEU A 326 -13.43 -3.07 -11.19
CA LEU A 326 -14.11 -3.46 -9.96
C LEU A 326 -14.08 -2.38 -8.87
N ASP A 327 -12.95 -1.64 -8.74
CA ASP A 327 -12.72 -0.68 -7.66
C ASP A 327 -13.28 0.71 -8.01
N PRO A 328 -14.44 1.12 -7.46
CA PRO A 328 -15.05 2.40 -7.78
C PRO A 328 -14.24 3.60 -7.26
N PHE A 329 -13.32 3.37 -6.32
CA PHE A 329 -12.46 4.39 -5.73
C PHE A 329 -11.16 4.60 -6.51
N GLN A 330 -10.83 3.70 -7.43
CA GLN A 330 -9.64 3.77 -8.29
C GLN A 330 -8.34 3.92 -7.48
N HIS A 331 -8.14 3.03 -6.50
CA HIS A 331 -6.87 2.96 -5.77
C HIS A 331 -5.71 2.66 -6.72
N ILE A 332 -4.54 3.12 -6.31
CA ILE A 332 -3.28 2.89 -7.03
C ILE A 332 -2.95 1.39 -7.01
N ARG A 333 -2.53 0.85 -8.15
CA ARG A 333 -2.16 -0.55 -8.35
C ARG A 333 -0.68 -0.68 -8.65
N THR A 334 -0.03 -1.65 -8.03
CA THR A 334 1.40 -1.95 -8.21
C THR A 334 1.67 -3.44 -8.04
N THR A 335 2.87 -3.87 -8.37
CA THR A 335 3.46 -5.18 -8.03
C THR A 335 4.96 -4.99 -7.91
N SER A 336 5.65 -5.75 -7.08
CA SER A 336 7.09 -5.59 -6.91
C SER A 336 7.90 -6.65 -7.63
N ILE A 337 9.11 -6.25 -8.02
CA ILE A 337 10.20 -7.11 -8.47
C ILE A 337 11.41 -6.91 -7.58
N SER A 338 12.25 -7.93 -7.46
CA SER A 338 13.48 -7.93 -6.70
C SER A 338 14.70 -7.78 -7.63
N HIS A 339 15.14 -8.87 -8.20
CA HIS A 339 16.42 -8.96 -8.92
C HIS A 339 16.26 -8.92 -10.44
N ARG A 340 15.14 -9.41 -10.98
CA ARG A 340 14.96 -9.68 -12.41
C ARG A 340 13.75 -8.92 -12.95
N ASP A 341 13.99 -8.13 -13.98
CA ASP A 341 12.89 -7.49 -14.71
C ASP A 341 12.14 -8.58 -15.52
N LEU A 342 10.82 -8.53 -15.51
CA LEU A 342 9.97 -9.30 -16.41
C LEU A 342 9.55 -8.40 -17.56
N ASP A 343 9.94 -8.76 -18.77
CA ASP A 343 9.65 -7.96 -19.96
C ASP A 343 8.15 -7.72 -20.14
N GLY A 344 7.77 -6.44 -20.26
CA GLY A 344 6.39 -5.98 -20.39
C GLY A 344 5.66 -5.70 -19.08
N LEU A 345 6.11 -6.20 -17.93
CA LEU A 345 5.39 -6.02 -16.66
C LEU A 345 5.26 -4.53 -16.28
N ASN A 346 6.35 -3.80 -16.34
CA ASN A 346 6.40 -2.39 -16.00
C ASN A 346 5.65 -1.47 -16.98
N ASP A 347 5.26 -1.98 -18.15
CA ASP A 347 4.55 -1.23 -19.19
C ASP A 347 3.04 -1.45 -19.17
N LEU A 348 2.53 -2.35 -18.32
CA LEU A 348 1.09 -2.64 -18.18
C LEU A 348 0.30 -1.40 -17.78
N ALA A 349 -0.75 -1.09 -18.55
CA ALA A 349 -1.51 0.16 -18.41
C ALA A 349 -2.17 0.32 -17.03
N ASN A 350 -2.62 -0.77 -16.43
CA ASN A 350 -3.34 -0.78 -15.16
C ASN A 350 -2.45 -1.05 -13.93
N LEU A 351 -1.12 -1.09 -14.09
CA LEU A 351 -0.17 -0.89 -13.00
C LEU A 351 0.22 0.59 -12.99
N ASP A 352 -0.27 1.34 -12.02
CA ASP A 352 -0.17 2.81 -12.00
C ASP A 352 1.23 3.29 -11.58
N ILE A 353 1.90 2.52 -10.73
CA ILE A 353 3.25 2.78 -10.21
C ILE A 353 4.07 1.51 -10.33
N ASN A 354 5.29 1.63 -10.84
CA ASN A 354 6.26 0.54 -10.87
C ASN A 354 7.03 0.47 -9.55
N GLN A 355 7.42 -0.73 -9.14
CA GLN A 355 8.08 -0.96 -7.86
C GLN A 355 9.24 -1.96 -7.99
N LYS A 356 10.35 -1.66 -7.32
CA LYS A 356 11.49 -2.56 -7.19
C LYS A 356 12.01 -2.58 -5.76
N HIS A 357 12.62 -3.71 -5.36
CA HIS A 357 13.37 -3.85 -4.12
C HIS A 357 14.87 -3.76 -4.43
N ILE A 358 15.62 -3.11 -3.54
CA ILE A 358 17.06 -2.88 -3.71
C ILE A 358 17.77 -3.22 -2.41
N TYR A 359 18.41 -4.38 -2.40
CA TYR A 359 19.18 -4.84 -1.25
C TYR A 359 20.68 -4.79 -1.51
N ASN A 360 21.48 -4.58 -0.45
CA ASN A 360 22.96 -4.51 -0.46
C ASN A 360 23.54 -3.43 -1.40
N ALA A 361 22.69 -2.53 -1.93
CA ALA A 361 23.08 -1.54 -2.92
C ALA A 361 22.30 -0.21 -2.77
N THR A 362 22.03 0.26 -1.56
CA THR A 362 21.25 1.50 -1.31
C THR A 362 21.78 2.70 -2.10
N HIS A 363 23.06 2.73 -2.43
CA HIS A 363 23.69 3.80 -3.21
C HIS A 363 23.20 3.93 -4.65
N VAL A 364 22.57 2.89 -5.23
CA VAL A 364 22.03 2.94 -6.61
C VAL A 364 20.58 3.42 -6.68
N VAL A 365 19.92 3.63 -5.54
CA VAL A 365 18.50 4.02 -5.47
C VAL A 365 18.16 5.25 -6.34
N PRO A 366 18.88 6.38 -6.26
CA PRO A 366 18.53 7.57 -7.05
C PRO A 366 18.65 7.34 -8.56
N GLU A 367 19.69 6.63 -8.99
CA GLU A 367 19.94 6.33 -10.40
C GLU A 367 18.91 5.33 -10.94
N THR A 368 18.52 4.34 -10.12
CA THR A 368 17.49 3.36 -10.47
C THR A 368 16.12 4.04 -10.65
N ILE A 369 15.71 4.91 -9.74
CA ILE A 369 14.46 5.67 -9.84
C ILE A 369 14.44 6.48 -11.13
N ASP A 370 15.50 7.24 -11.42
CA ASP A 370 15.59 8.09 -12.61
C ASP A 370 15.54 7.24 -13.90
N ALA A 371 16.30 6.14 -13.95
CA ALA A 371 16.39 5.27 -15.13
C ALA A 371 15.05 4.56 -15.43
N TYR A 372 14.41 3.98 -14.42
CA TYR A 372 13.15 3.26 -14.61
C TYR A 372 11.98 4.20 -14.89
N SER A 373 11.91 5.35 -14.22
CA SER A 373 10.89 6.36 -14.50
C SER A 373 10.99 6.87 -15.94
N ALA A 374 12.20 7.08 -16.45
CA ALA A 374 12.43 7.49 -17.83
C ALA A 374 12.14 6.37 -18.83
N LYS A 375 12.57 5.12 -18.54
CA LYS A 375 12.38 3.97 -19.41
C LYS A 375 10.91 3.64 -19.66
N HIS A 376 10.10 3.67 -18.61
CA HIS A 376 8.70 3.25 -18.66
C HIS A 376 7.71 4.41 -18.68
N ASN A 377 8.19 5.67 -18.56
CA ASN A 377 7.36 6.87 -18.46
C ASN A 377 6.25 6.75 -17.38
N LYS A 378 6.61 6.18 -16.23
CA LYS A 378 5.72 5.95 -15.08
C LYS A 378 6.40 6.32 -13.77
N PRO A 379 5.64 6.69 -12.74
CA PRO A 379 6.18 6.82 -11.38
C PRO A 379 6.83 5.52 -10.92
N TYR A 380 7.89 5.67 -10.15
CA TYR A 380 8.68 4.55 -9.64
C TYR A 380 8.90 4.69 -8.14
N ILE A 381 8.74 3.59 -7.41
CA ILE A 381 9.00 3.51 -5.97
C ILE A 381 9.97 2.37 -5.66
N VAL A 382 10.65 2.47 -4.52
CA VAL A 382 11.47 1.39 -3.96
C VAL A 382 10.73 0.88 -2.72
N GLY A 383 10.10 -0.30 -2.87
CA GLY A 383 9.25 -0.90 -1.83
C GLY A 383 10.05 -1.48 -0.67
N GLU A 384 11.28 -1.92 -0.94
CA GLU A 384 12.19 -2.44 0.08
C GLU A 384 13.63 -2.01 -0.22
N VAL A 385 14.38 -1.67 0.83
CA VAL A 385 15.77 -1.25 0.73
C VAL A 385 16.54 -1.60 2.01
N GLY A 386 17.83 -1.85 1.89
CA GLY A 386 18.74 -2.08 3.00
C GLY A 386 19.63 -3.31 2.81
N TYR A 387 19.92 -4.00 3.89
CA TYR A 387 20.66 -5.27 3.88
C TYR A 387 19.70 -6.41 3.51
N GLU A 388 20.16 -7.31 2.65
CA GLU A 388 19.38 -8.47 2.20
C GLU A 388 19.09 -9.42 3.36
N TRP A 389 17.87 -10.00 3.31
CA TRP A 389 17.43 -11.01 4.25
C TRP A 389 18.39 -12.20 4.31
N ASP A 390 18.87 -12.51 5.49
CA ASP A 390 19.72 -13.67 5.77
C ASP A 390 19.63 -14.03 7.27
N TRP A 391 18.79 -15.00 7.60
CA TRP A 391 18.61 -15.47 8.98
C TRP A 391 19.87 -15.99 9.65
N SER A 392 20.94 -16.26 8.89
CA SER A 392 22.22 -16.74 9.40
C SER A 392 23.16 -15.64 9.86
N LYS A 393 22.90 -14.38 9.50
CA LYS A 393 23.73 -13.22 9.83
C LYS A 393 23.26 -12.55 11.12
N ASN A 394 24.23 -12.13 11.92
CA ASN A 394 23.98 -11.19 13.00
C ASN A 394 24.13 -9.76 12.46
N PHE A 395 23.02 -9.01 12.35
CA PHE A 395 23.06 -7.64 11.83
C PHE A 395 23.75 -6.65 12.78
N ASP A 396 23.92 -6.99 14.05
CA ASP A 396 24.69 -6.18 15.00
C ASP A 396 26.17 -6.05 14.57
N ASP A 397 26.68 -7.03 13.83
CA ASP A 397 28.02 -6.96 13.23
C ASP A 397 28.14 -5.90 12.11
N PHE A 398 27.01 -5.39 11.61
CA PHE A 398 26.88 -4.42 10.54
C PHE A 398 26.07 -3.18 10.94
N ALA A 399 25.85 -2.95 12.23
CA ALA A 399 24.93 -1.94 12.75
C ALA A 399 25.15 -0.54 12.16
N ASP A 400 26.40 -0.06 12.11
CA ASP A 400 26.73 1.27 11.56
C ASP A 400 26.29 1.40 10.08
N GLY A 401 26.48 0.34 9.29
CA GLY A 401 26.08 0.31 7.88
C GLY A 401 24.56 0.25 7.71
N MET A 402 23.86 -0.50 8.54
CA MET A 402 22.41 -0.59 8.53
C MET A 402 21.77 0.75 8.92
N GLU A 403 22.25 1.40 9.98
CA GLU A 403 21.77 2.71 10.40
C GLU A 403 22.05 3.81 9.36
N MET A 404 23.22 3.75 8.72
CA MET A 404 23.56 4.65 7.63
C MET A 404 22.59 4.45 6.44
N ASP A 405 22.34 3.21 6.03
CA ASP A 405 21.40 2.91 4.94
C ASP A 405 19.97 3.33 5.27
N PHE A 406 19.54 3.16 6.52
CA PHE A 406 18.24 3.65 7.01
C PHE A 406 18.09 5.16 6.80
N ARG A 407 19.08 5.96 7.20
CA ARG A 407 19.05 7.42 7.04
C ARG A 407 19.11 7.81 5.57
N ARG A 408 20.06 7.24 4.83
CA ARG A 408 20.30 7.54 3.42
C ARG A 408 19.08 7.22 2.53
N ALA A 409 18.34 6.15 2.83
CA ALA A 409 17.14 5.80 2.09
C ALA A 409 16.10 6.94 2.08
N PHE A 410 15.84 7.59 3.21
CA PHE A 410 14.92 8.73 3.27
C PHE A 410 15.38 9.89 2.38
N TRP A 411 16.66 10.24 2.45
CA TRP A 411 17.19 11.37 1.68
C TRP A 411 17.21 11.06 0.19
N TYR A 412 17.63 9.89 -0.21
CA TYR A 412 17.57 9.48 -1.61
C TYR A 412 16.15 9.54 -2.16
N GLY A 413 15.15 9.11 -1.40
CA GLY A 413 13.75 9.25 -1.76
C GLY A 413 13.32 10.70 -1.90
N LEU A 414 13.60 11.54 -0.89
CA LEU A 414 13.18 12.94 -0.89
C LEU A 414 13.84 13.77 -1.99
N PHE A 415 15.04 13.39 -2.43
CA PHE A 415 15.79 14.08 -3.49
C PHE A 415 15.73 13.40 -4.86
N SER A 416 14.86 12.37 -5.03
CA SER A 416 14.59 11.68 -6.30
C SER A 416 13.13 11.83 -6.74
N GLN A 417 12.86 11.49 -8.00
CA GLN A 417 11.52 11.54 -8.60
C GLN A 417 10.67 10.35 -8.15
N THR A 418 10.36 10.31 -6.86
CA THR A 418 9.49 9.28 -6.29
C THR A 418 8.48 9.89 -5.32
N SER A 419 7.32 9.29 -5.25
CA SER A 419 6.22 9.72 -4.38
C SER A 419 6.32 9.18 -2.95
N LEU A 420 7.15 8.16 -2.73
CA LEU A 420 7.42 7.56 -1.42
C LEU A 420 8.92 7.55 -1.17
N THR A 421 9.33 7.71 0.09
CA THR A 421 10.69 7.36 0.47
C THR A 421 10.90 5.85 0.33
N PRO A 422 12.08 5.38 -0.13
CA PRO A 422 12.40 3.96 -0.06
C PRO A 422 12.14 3.40 1.33
N MET A 423 11.41 2.29 1.41
CA MET A 423 10.99 1.73 2.69
C MET A 423 12.01 0.69 3.15
N THR A 424 12.69 0.97 4.26
CA THR A 424 13.62 0.01 4.84
C THR A 424 12.89 -1.21 5.39
N TRP A 425 13.56 -2.38 5.31
CA TRP A 425 13.17 -3.62 5.97
C TRP A 425 13.65 -3.65 7.42
N TRP A 426 13.49 -4.71 8.15
CA TRP A 426 14.05 -4.93 9.49
C TRP A 426 13.55 -3.96 10.57
N TRP A 427 12.24 -3.64 10.57
CA TRP A 427 11.64 -2.67 11.50
C TRP A 427 11.84 -3.02 12.96
N GLU A 428 11.83 -4.31 13.34
CA GLU A 428 12.07 -4.77 14.71
C GLU A 428 13.50 -4.46 15.14
N TRP A 429 14.49 -4.70 14.27
CA TRP A 429 15.89 -4.38 14.53
C TRP A 429 16.12 -2.87 14.66
N PHE A 430 15.53 -2.07 13.79
CA PHE A 430 15.63 -0.60 13.85
C PHE A 430 14.92 -0.02 15.08
N ASP A 431 13.83 -0.65 15.56
CA ASP A 431 13.19 -0.26 16.80
C ASP A 431 14.06 -0.58 18.01
N GLU A 432 14.68 -1.77 18.05
CA GLU A 432 15.62 -2.18 19.11
C GLU A 432 16.81 -1.22 19.20
N HIS A 433 17.39 -0.84 18.05
CA HIS A 433 18.50 0.10 17.94
C HIS A 433 18.06 1.57 18.06
N LYS A 434 16.77 1.85 18.26
CA LYS A 434 16.22 3.21 18.44
C LYS A 434 16.51 4.16 17.27
N THR A 435 16.61 3.60 16.05
CA THR A 435 16.90 4.34 14.83
C THR A 435 15.65 5.00 14.24
N ILE A 436 14.46 4.39 14.45
CA ILE A 436 13.17 4.85 13.90
C ILE A 436 12.88 6.35 14.15
N PRO A 437 13.19 6.96 15.32
CA PRO A 437 12.94 8.38 15.56
C PRO A 437 13.62 9.34 14.59
N TYR A 438 14.68 8.92 13.87
CA TYR A 438 15.32 9.72 12.84
C TYR A 438 14.38 10.08 11.68
N MET A 439 13.36 9.28 11.43
CA MET A 439 12.32 9.52 10.40
C MET A 439 11.62 10.87 10.55
N LYS A 440 11.56 11.45 11.77
CA LYS A 440 11.03 12.81 12.01
C LYS A 440 11.73 13.86 11.16
N ASN A 441 13.04 13.71 10.92
CA ASN A 441 13.82 14.64 10.11
C ASN A 441 13.38 14.58 8.64
N ALA A 442 13.21 13.39 8.11
CA ALA A 442 12.71 13.18 6.76
C ALA A 442 11.29 13.74 6.61
N ARG A 443 10.41 13.49 7.57
CA ARG A 443 9.05 14.03 7.56
C ARG A 443 9.03 15.56 7.61
N LEU A 444 9.82 16.18 8.48
CA LEU A 444 9.95 17.63 8.54
C LEU A 444 10.36 18.22 7.20
N VAL A 445 11.38 17.66 6.56
CA VAL A 445 11.88 18.16 5.27
C VAL A 445 10.86 17.91 4.16
N SER A 446 10.22 16.74 4.10
CA SER A 446 9.14 16.42 3.17
C SER A 446 7.99 17.44 3.25
N ASP A 447 7.51 17.74 4.46
CA ASP A 447 6.44 18.71 4.68
C ASP A 447 6.84 20.14 4.25
N LEU A 448 8.10 20.52 4.49
CA LEU A 448 8.65 21.82 4.02
C LEU A 448 8.75 21.87 2.48
N MET A 449 9.19 20.79 1.83
CA MET A 449 9.23 20.69 0.37
C MET A 449 7.83 20.77 -0.24
N LEU A 450 6.86 20.01 0.29
CA LEU A 450 5.45 20.06 -0.12
C LEU A 450 4.84 21.46 0.06
N LYS A 451 5.08 22.09 1.21
CA LYS A 451 4.60 23.45 1.50
C LYS A 451 5.19 24.48 0.55
N ALA A 452 6.49 24.39 0.23
CA ALA A 452 7.18 25.33 -0.63
C ALA A 452 6.82 25.15 -2.11
N GLY A 453 6.80 23.91 -2.58
CA GLY A 453 6.59 23.54 -3.98
C GLY A 453 5.13 23.27 -4.34
N LYS A 454 4.24 23.09 -3.37
CA LYS A 454 2.84 22.66 -3.58
C LYS A 454 2.75 21.40 -4.46
N GLY A 455 3.72 20.48 -4.28
CA GLY A 455 3.87 19.25 -5.04
C GLY A 455 4.56 19.42 -6.41
N GLN A 456 5.09 20.61 -6.73
CA GLN A 456 5.91 20.82 -7.93
C GLN A 456 7.38 20.90 -7.52
N PHE A 457 8.18 20.00 -8.08
CA PHE A 457 9.58 19.84 -7.77
C PHE A 457 10.40 19.80 -9.05
N GLU A 458 11.64 20.31 -8.98
CA GLU A 458 12.60 20.30 -10.08
C GLU A 458 13.95 19.83 -9.53
N LYS A 459 14.43 18.69 -10.02
CA LYS A 459 15.74 18.14 -9.67
C LYS A 459 16.83 18.82 -10.48
N PHE A 460 17.90 19.24 -9.83
CA PHE A 460 19.12 19.66 -10.47
C PHE A 460 20.03 18.49 -10.76
N GLN A 461 21.08 18.73 -11.55
CA GLN A 461 22.09 17.72 -11.79
C GLN A 461 22.73 17.28 -10.46
N THR A 462 22.80 15.98 -10.25
CA THR A 462 23.48 15.41 -9.08
C THR A 462 24.97 15.68 -9.19
N THR A 463 25.56 16.22 -8.13
CA THR A 463 27.01 16.29 -7.98
C THR A 463 27.47 14.99 -7.34
N LYS A 464 28.18 14.17 -8.11
CA LYS A 464 28.77 12.91 -7.62
C LYS A 464 30.21 12.86 -8.10
N ASN A 465 31.12 12.67 -7.18
CA ASN A 465 32.53 12.45 -7.46
C ASN A 465 33.09 11.42 -6.46
N ASP A 466 34.38 11.09 -6.58
CA ASP A 466 35.03 10.10 -5.72
C ASP A 466 35.01 10.46 -4.21
N LYS A 467 34.59 11.69 -3.87
CA LYS A 467 34.64 12.19 -2.49
C LYS A 467 33.25 12.40 -1.87
N ALA A 468 32.23 12.71 -2.67
CA ALA A 468 30.93 13.06 -2.11
C ALA A 468 29.79 12.95 -3.11
N GLU A 469 28.57 12.91 -2.58
CA GLU A 469 27.33 13.03 -3.32
C GLU A 469 26.54 14.23 -2.81
N ALA A 470 26.02 15.03 -3.74
CA ALA A 470 25.09 16.09 -3.39
C ALA A 470 23.92 16.14 -4.39
N TYR A 471 22.75 16.30 -3.84
CA TYR A 471 21.47 16.33 -4.55
C TYR A 471 20.77 17.65 -4.26
N ALA A 472 20.19 18.27 -5.25
CA ALA A 472 19.45 19.50 -5.06
C ALA A 472 18.08 19.43 -5.76
N VAL A 473 17.05 19.90 -5.05
CA VAL A 473 15.67 19.95 -5.55
C VAL A 473 15.07 21.32 -5.29
N ARG A 474 14.59 21.97 -6.35
CA ARG A 474 13.84 23.21 -6.24
C ARG A 474 12.37 22.93 -5.97
N CYS A 475 11.86 23.54 -4.91
CA CYS A 475 10.47 23.51 -4.49
C CYS A 475 9.93 24.93 -4.44
N GLY A 476 9.28 25.37 -5.51
CA GLY A 476 8.85 26.77 -5.66
C GLY A 476 10.01 27.76 -5.58
N LYS A 477 10.03 28.62 -4.56
CA LYS A 477 11.09 29.62 -4.35
C LYS A 477 12.25 29.13 -3.48
N GLN A 478 12.21 27.91 -2.98
CA GLN A 478 13.24 27.34 -2.12
C GLN A 478 13.97 26.22 -2.85
N THR A 479 15.26 26.06 -2.59
CA THR A 479 16.05 24.91 -3.03
C THR A 479 16.50 24.15 -1.80
N PHE A 480 16.27 22.84 -1.79
CA PHE A 480 16.74 21.92 -0.78
C PHE A 480 17.97 21.22 -1.31
N VAL A 481 18.97 21.00 -0.47
CA VAL A 481 20.22 20.34 -0.85
C VAL A 481 20.55 19.29 0.20
N TYR A 482 20.82 18.08 -0.24
CA TYR A 482 21.34 16.98 0.58
C TYR A 482 22.78 16.72 0.18
N VAL A 483 23.68 16.66 1.15
CA VAL A 483 25.10 16.35 0.99
C VAL A 483 25.47 15.17 1.85
N TYR A 484 26.13 14.20 1.27
CA TYR A 484 26.57 12.96 1.92
C TYR A 484 28.03 12.67 1.61
N ASN A 485 28.80 12.23 2.62
CA ASN A 485 30.15 11.75 2.46
C ASN A 485 30.22 10.22 2.62
N GLY A 486 30.47 9.51 1.54
CA GLY A 486 30.64 8.05 1.52
C GLY A 486 32.11 7.60 1.67
N ASN A 487 33.07 8.52 1.75
CA ASN A 487 34.50 8.24 1.70
C ASN A 487 35.16 8.33 3.09
N GLU A 488 36.35 7.71 3.23
CA GLU A 488 37.16 7.75 4.45
C GLU A 488 37.72 9.17 4.76
N GLU A 489 37.96 9.97 3.72
CA GLU A 489 38.46 11.33 3.89
C GLU A 489 37.33 12.27 4.31
N VAL A 490 37.65 13.21 5.20
CA VAL A 490 36.72 14.26 5.62
C VAL A 490 36.34 15.13 4.41
N LEU A 491 35.04 15.27 4.17
CA LEU A 491 34.52 16.20 3.18
C LEU A 491 34.36 17.59 3.81
N ASP A 492 35.20 18.53 3.41
CA ASP A 492 35.15 19.91 3.91
C ASP A 492 34.47 20.89 2.95
N GLU A 493 34.52 20.61 1.64
CA GLU A 493 33.89 21.49 0.64
C GLU A 493 33.21 20.72 -0.50
N ILE A 494 32.12 21.28 -1.01
CA ILE A 494 31.42 20.81 -2.21
C ILE A 494 30.68 21.96 -2.90
N SER A 495 30.68 21.96 -4.24
CA SER A 495 29.90 22.90 -5.03
C SER A 495 28.67 22.21 -5.61
N VAL A 496 27.48 22.81 -5.43
CA VAL A 496 26.20 22.23 -5.82
C VAL A 496 25.41 23.22 -6.69
N GLU A 497 24.85 22.75 -7.80
CA GLU A 497 23.94 23.53 -8.62
C GLU A 497 22.62 23.76 -7.85
N ILE A 498 22.20 25.02 -7.75
CA ILE A 498 20.97 25.41 -7.04
C ILE A 498 20.03 26.30 -7.87
N GLY A 499 20.45 26.67 -9.09
CA GLY A 499 19.66 27.48 -9.99
C GLY A 499 19.34 28.89 -9.48
N LYS A 500 20.18 29.46 -8.57
CA LYS A 500 20.02 30.79 -7.99
C LYS A 500 21.28 31.62 -8.15
N THR A 501 21.12 32.93 -8.28
CA THR A 501 22.22 33.89 -8.32
C THR A 501 22.02 35.00 -7.28
N GLY A 502 23.15 35.59 -6.84
CA GLY A 502 23.13 36.65 -5.83
C GLY A 502 23.17 36.17 -4.39
N LYS A 503 22.69 37.00 -3.47
CA LYS A 503 22.68 36.67 -2.04
C LYS A 503 21.53 35.70 -1.71
N VAL A 504 21.83 34.55 -1.14
CA VAL A 504 20.87 33.55 -0.69
C VAL A 504 20.99 33.33 0.82
N LYS A 505 19.84 33.12 1.47
CA LYS A 505 19.80 32.73 2.89
C LYS A 505 19.90 31.20 2.97
N VAL A 506 20.85 30.70 3.75
CA VAL A 506 21.08 29.28 3.97
C VAL A 506 20.68 28.92 5.39
N SER A 507 19.94 27.85 5.50
CA SER A 507 19.60 27.18 6.75
C SER A 507 19.98 25.71 6.66
N VAL A 508 20.22 25.04 7.78
CA VAL A 508 20.61 23.64 7.86
C VAL A 508 19.68 22.89 8.80
N LEU A 509 19.43 21.62 8.53
CA LEU A 509 18.73 20.72 9.43
C LEU A 509 19.65 20.42 10.62
N ASP A 510 19.11 20.62 11.83
CA ASP A 510 19.64 20.10 13.08
C ASP A 510 18.88 18.81 13.37
N PRO A 511 19.51 17.63 13.15
CA PRO A 511 18.80 16.35 13.25
C PRO A 511 18.47 15.95 14.69
N GLU A 512 19.26 16.40 15.67
CA GLU A 512 19.04 16.12 17.09
C GLU A 512 17.79 16.87 17.60
N ALA A 513 17.68 18.13 17.20
CA ALA A 513 16.56 18.98 17.62
C ALA A 513 15.34 18.90 16.66
N VAL A 514 15.45 18.14 15.57
CA VAL A 514 14.43 18.03 14.52
C VAL A 514 13.91 19.40 14.08
N LYS A 515 14.82 20.29 13.69
CA LYS A 515 14.47 21.67 13.27
C LYS A 515 15.43 22.23 12.23
N ILE A 516 14.95 23.22 11.48
CA ILE A 516 15.77 23.99 10.56
C ILE A 516 16.34 25.21 11.27
N VAL A 517 17.66 25.31 11.32
CA VAL A 517 18.39 26.42 11.95
C VAL A 517 19.08 27.30 10.90
N LYS A 518 19.18 28.61 11.17
CA LYS A 518 19.84 29.55 10.27
C LYS A 518 21.33 29.31 10.27
N ALA A 519 21.92 29.09 9.09
CA ALA A 519 23.38 28.97 8.92
C ALA A 519 24.03 30.29 8.49
N GLY A 520 23.38 31.11 7.65
CA GLY A 520 23.94 32.37 7.23
C GLY A 520 23.39 32.92 5.91
N THR A 521 24.18 33.79 5.29
CA THR A 521 23.92 34.30 3.94
C THR A 521 25.18 34.06 3.09
N MET A 522 24.98 33.50 1.90
CA MET A 522 26.05 33.13 0.98
C MET A 522 25.79 33.78 -0.38
N LYS A 523 26.82 33.89 -1.22
CA LYS A 523 26.69 34.35 -2.63
C LYS A 523 26.62 33.12 -3.53
N ALA A 524 25.61 33.04 -4.35
CA ALA A 524 25.43 31.98 -5.35
C ALA A 524 25.62 32.57 -6.78
N GLU A 525 26.13 31.74 -7.68
CA GLU A 525 26.36 32.06 -9.10
C GLU A 525 25.82 30.96 -10.02
N GLY A 526 24.55 30.53 -9.77
CA GLY A 526 23.97 29.30 -10.33
C GLY A 526 24.31 28.09 -9.49
N THR A 527 25.53 28.04 -9.00
CA THR A 527 26.04 27.08 -8.02
C THR A 527 26.25 27.73 -6.66
N LEU A 528 26.29 26.91 -5.60
CA LEU A 528 26.63 27.32 -4.24
C LEU A 528 27.77 26.44 -3.74
N LYS A 529 28.87 27.07 -3.34
CA LYS A 529 30.00 26.39 -2.69
C LYS A 529 29.75 26.34 -1.20
N PHE A 530 29.63 25.15 -0.64
CA PHE A 530 29.63 24.89 0.79
C PHE A 530 31.05 24.64 1.25
N GLU A 531 31.50 25.32 2.30
CA GLU A 531 32.83 25.21 2.89
C GLU A 531 32.70 25.00 4.40
N GLY A 532 33.71 24.37 5.03
CA GLY A 532 33.71 24.06 6.45
C GLY A 532 32.65 23.01 6.82
N LEU A 533 32.40 22.05 5.95
CA LEU A 533 31.39 21.00 6.17
C LEU A 533 31.82 20.06 7.30
N GLY A 534 33.10 19.66 7.32
CA GLY A 534 33.65 18.75 8.32
C GLY A 534 32.91 17.40 8.42
N LEU A 535 32.43 16.87 7.29
CA LEU A 535 31.71 15.59 7.27
C LEU A 535 32.67 14.41 7.25
N ASN A 536 32.63 13.59 8.28
CA ASN A 536 33.30 12.29 8.32
C ASN A 536 32.59 11.30 7.39
N LYS A 537 33.18 10.11 7.24
CA LYS A 537 32.54 9.01 6.50
C LYS A 537 31.13 8.73 7.04
N TRP A 538 30.15 8.59 6.11
CA TRP A 538 28.75 8.32 6.38
C TRP A 538 27.99 9.46 7.08
N GLU A 539 28.62 10.63 7.22
CA GLU A 539 27.89 11.81 7.71
C GLU A 539 27.24 12.59 6.57
N GLU A 540 26.21 13.36 6.95
CA GLU A 540 25.32 14.04 6.00
C GLU A 540 24.83 15.38 6.53
N LYS A 541 24.45 16.26 5.62
CA LYS A 541 23.77 17.54 5.93
C LYS A 541 22.67 17.83 4.93
N VAL A 542 21.58 18.39 5.43
CA VAL A 542 20.47 18.88 4.61
C VAL A 542 20.35 20.39 4.78
N PHE A 543 20.36 21.12 3.66
CA PHE A 543 20.26 22.56 3.63
C PHE A 543 18.95 23.03 2.98
N VAL A 544 18.46 24.17 3.44
CA VAL A 544 17.31 24.90 2.86
C VAL A 544 17.77 26.28 2.43
N ILE A 545 17.63 26.60 1.15
CA ILE A 545 18.13 27.80 0.51
C ILE A 545 16.96 28.67 0.04
N LYS A 546 16.94 29.95 0.47
CA LYS A 546 15.88 30.91 0.18
C LYS A 546 16.40 32.13 -0.52
#